data_3909b1ea197c9dddf504d125b8839fdd
#
_entry.id   3909b1ea197c9dddf504d125b8839fdd
#
_cell.length_a   1.000
_cell.length_b   1.000
_cell.length_c   1.000
_cell.angle_alpha   90.00
_cell.angle_beta   90.00
_cell.angle_gamma   90.00
#
_symmetry.space_group_name_H-M   'P 1'
#
loop_
_entity.id
_entity.type
_entity.pdbx_description
1 polymer ?
#
loop_
_entity_poly.entity_id
_entity_poly.type
_entity_poly.pdbx_seq_one_letter_code
_entity_poly.pdbx_strand_id
1 'polypeptide(L)'
;MYYVYLIVSNTSKRKWISYVGYTNNLKKRLTLHNNSKGAKFTRGRKWYLVYSKKYAKKSLAMKEEYKLKKNLKKRNELKNYYLTKKIWNW
;
A
#
# COMPACT_ATOMS: atom_id res chain seq x y z
N MET A 1 -15.74 0.10 -9.34
CA MET A 1 -14.67 1.00 -8.92
C MET A 1 -13.40 0.23 -8.60
N TYR A 2 -12.28 0.85 -8.90
CA TYR A 2 -10.96 0.26 -8.64
C TYR A 2 -10.15 1.20 -7.78
N TYR A 3 -9.26 0.65 -6.99
CA TYR A 3 -8.43 1.42 -6.04
C TYR A 3 -6.97 1.12 -6.29
N VAL A 4 -6.17 2.18 -6.37
CA VAL A 4 -4.71 2.05 -6.25
C VAL A 4 -4.38 2.30 -4.78
N TYR A 5 -3.55 1.45 -4.19
CA TYR A 5 -3.25 1.54 -2.76
C TYR A 5 -1.76 1.39 -2.49
N LEU A 6 -1.35 2.00 -1.39
CA LEU A 6 0.00 1.85 -0.84
C LEU A 6 -0.14 1.30 0.57
N ILE A 7 0.51 0.19 0.85
CA ILE A 7 0.57 -0.41 2.17
C ILE A 7 2.02 -0.47 2.64
N VAL A 8 2.22 -0.40 3.95
CA VAL A 8 3.55 -0.43 4.56
C VAL A 8 3.61 -1.49 5.65
N SER A 9 4.80 -2.01 5.86
CA SER A 9 5.05 -2.99 6.91
C SER A 9 6.38 -2.69 7.57
N ASN A 10 6.44 -2.91 8.88
CA ASN A 10 7.68 -2.80 9.63
C ASN A 10 8.39 -4.14 9.63
N THR A 11 9.63 -4.16 9.18
CA THR A 11 10.44 -5.39 9.17
C THR A 11 11.07 -5.62 10.55
N SER A 12 11.59 -6.83 10.78
CA SER A 12 12.30 -7.17 12.01
C SER A 12 13.54 -6.31 12.26
N LYS A 13 14.04 -5.65 11.21
CA LYS A 13 15.19 -4.73 11.30
C LYS A 13 14.75 -3.28 11.53
N ARG A 14 13.51 -3.04 11.93
CA ARG A 14 12.93 -1.72 12.16
C ARG A 14 12.93 -0.82 10.91
N LYS A 15 12.98 -1.42 9.74
CA LYS A 15 12.92 -0.71 8.48
C LYS A 15 11.52 -0.86 7.90
N TRP A 16 10.92 0.26 7.51
CA TRP A 16 9.60 0.23 6.87
C TRP A 16 9.75 0.01 5.37
N ILE A 17 8.97 -0.92 4.85
CA ILE A 17 8.91 -1.22 3.42
C ILE A 17 7.51 -0.94 2.93
N SER A 18 7.37 -0.72 1.62
CA SER A 18 6.09 -0.40 1.01
C SER A 18 5.76 -1.35 -0.14
N TYR A 19 4.46 -1.51 -0.40
CA TYR A 19 3.95 -2.27 -1.52
C TYR A 19 2.79 -1.53 -2.16
N VAL A 20 2.79 -1.46 -3.49
CA VAL A 20 1.76 -0.79 -4.30
C VAL A 20 0.98 -1.84 -5.05
N GLY A 21 -0.34 -1.70 -5.07
CA GLY A 21 -1.21 -2.59 -5.82
C GLY A 21 -2.47 -1.89 -6.27
N TYR A 22 -3.33 -2.61 -6.99
CA TYR A 22 -4.67 -2.14 -7.29
C TYR A 22 -5.67 -3.27 -7.08
N THR A 23 -6.92 -2.92 -6.79
CA THR A 23 -7.95 -3.88 -6.48
C THR A 23 -9.34 -3.26 -6.68
N ASN A 24 -10.35 -4.09 -6.91
CA ASN A 24 -11.74 -3.64 -6.89
C ASN A 24 -12.37 -3.75 -5.51
N ASN A 25 -11.67 -4.33 -4.54
CA ASN A 25 -12.17 -4.47 -3.16
C ASN A 25 -10.99 -4.28 -2.18
N LEU A 26 -10.82 -3.05 -1.72
CA LEU A 26 -9.68 -2.66 -0.90
C LEU A 26 -9.62 -3.43 0.43
N LYS A 27 -10.76 -3.54 1.11
CA LYS A 27 -10.83 -4.23 2.41
C LYS A 27 -10.44 -5.71 2.28
N LYS A 28 -11.00 -6.39 1.29
CA LYS A 28 -10.71 -7.80 1.02
C LYS A 28 -9.23 -8.00 0.67
N ARG A 29 -8.68 -7.11 -0.17
CA ARG A 29 -7.29 -7.23 -0.61
C ARG A 29 -6.33 -7.02 0.55
N LEU A 30 -6.58 -6.04 1.42
CA LEU A 30 -5.76 -5.81 2.60
C LEU A 30 -5.79 -7.02 3.54
N THR A 31 -6.97 -7.61 3.72
CA THR A 31 -7.11 -8.85 4.51
C THR A 31 -6.28 -9.98 3.92
N LEU A 32 -6.29 -10.13 2.59
CA LEU A 32 -5.49 -11.16 1.93
C LEU A 32 -3.99 -10.94 2.15
N HIS A 33 -3.52 -9.71 2.06
CA HIS A 33 -2.11 -9.40 2.33
C HIS A 33 -1.74 -9.77 3.77
N ASN A 34 -2.59 -9.44 4.72
CA ASN A 34 -2.34 -9.72 6.14
C ASN A 34 -2.45 -11.21 6.49
N ASN A 35 -3.15 -12.00 5.67
CA ASN A 35 -3.26 -13.44 5.84
C ASN A 35 -2.26 -14.21 4.98
N SER A 36 -1.26 -13.54 4.45
CA SER A 36 -0.22 -14.13 3.58
C SER A 36 -0.78 -14.79 2.31
N LYS A 37 -1.95 -14.32 1.86
CA LYS A 37 -2.62 -14.82 0.64
C LYS A 37 -2.69 -13.77 -0.46
N GLY A 38 -2.04 -12.63 -0.27
CA GLY A 38 -1.95 -11.59 -1.27
C GLY A 38 -0.81 -11.87 -2.25
N ALA A 39 0.07 -10.89 -2.44
CA ALA A 39 1.24 -11.06 -3.27
C ALA A 39 2.33 -11.83 -2.53
N LYS A 40 3.23 -12.47 -3.28
CA LYS A 40 4.35 -13.22 -2.71
C LYS A 40 5.21 -12.33 -1.81
N PHE A 41 5.45 -11.09 -2.23
CA PHE A 41 6.25 -10.10 -1.49
C PHE A 41 5.63 -9.78 -0.12
N THR A 42 4.31 -9.86 0.01
CA THR A 42 3.60 -9.43 1.23
C THR A 42 3.43 -10.54 2.27
N ARG A 43 3.88 -11.76 1.98
CA ARG A 43 3.72 -12.91 2.88
C ARG A 43 4.50 -12.74 4.18
N GLY A 44 3.89 -13.19 5.27
CA GLY A 44 4.54 -13.23 6.58
C GLY A 44 4.73 -11.88 7.24
N ARG A 45 4.03 -10.86 6.78
CA ARG A 45 4.15 -9.49 7.30
C ARG A 45 2.78 -8.93 7.63
N LYS A 46 2.75 -7.98 8.58
CA LYS A 46 1.55 -7.21 8.88
C LYS A 46 1.59 -5.89 8.11
N TRP A 47 0.54 -5.62 7.35
CA TRP A 47 0.48 -4.48 6.45
C TRP A 47 -0.53 -3.44 6.93
N TYR A 48 -0.19 -2.19 6.78
CA TYR A 48 -1.01 -1.04 7.13
C TYR A 48 -1.28 -0.20 5.90
N LEU A 49 -2.54 0.21 5.71
CA LEU A 49 -2.94 1.04 4.58
C LEU A 49 -2.49 2.49 4.84
N VAL A 50 -1.72 3.04 3.91
CA VAL A 50 -1.19 4.40 4.00
C VAL A 50 -1.91 5.34 3.05
N TYR A 51 -2.30 4.84 1.88
CA TYR A 51 -2.85 5.67 0.82
C TYR A 51 -3.73 4.83 -0.08
N SER A 52 -4.83 5.42 -0.53
CA SER A 52 -5.64 4.81 -1.59
C SER A 52 -6.29 5.91 -2.41
N LYS A 53 -6.51 5.61 -3.70
CA LYS A 53 -7.21 6.50 -4.60
C LYS A 53 -8.13 5.67 -5.48
N LYS A 54 -9.36 6.15 -5.66
CA LYS A 54 -10.41 5.46 -6.41
C LYS A 54 -10.40 5.88 -7.88
N TYR A 55 -10.62 4.91 -8.75
CA TYR A 55 -10.73 5.12 -10.20
C TYR A 55 -11.94 4.37 -10.73
N ALA A 56 -12.60 4.96 -11.71
CA ALA A 56 -13.81 4.36 -12.31
C ALA A 56 -13.46 3.17 -13.22
N LYS A 57 -12.29 3.20 -13.85
CA LYS A 57 -11.90 2.19 -14.85
C LYS A 57 -10.68 1.41 -14.40
N LYS A 58 -10.70 0.11 -14.65
CA LYS A 58 -9.58 -0.78 -14.36
C LYS A 58 -8.30 -0.35 -15.08
N SER A 59 -8.40 0.01 -16.36
CA SER A 59 -7.25 0.44 -17.16
C SER A 59 -6.55 1.66 -16.55
N LEU A 60 -7.33 2.60 -16.04
CA LEU A 60 -6.78 3.80 -15.40
C LEU A 60 -6.11 3.45 -14.08
N ALA A 61 -6.73 2.59 -13.27
CA ALA A 61 -6.14 2.12 -12.02
C ALA A 61 -4.80 1.41 -12.27
N MET A 62 -4.75 0.54 -13.27
CA MET A 62 -3.51 -0.16 -13.64
C MET A 62 -2.40 0.81 -14.03
N LYS A 63 -2.74 1.83 -14.82
CA LYS A 63 -1.79 2.85 -15.26
C LYS A 63 -1.25 3.64 -14.08
N GLU A 64 -2.12 4.05 -13.16
CA GLU A 64 -1.73 4.85 -12.01
C GLU A 64 -0.98 4.01 -10.97
N GLU A 65 -1.33 2.73 -10.82
CA GLU A 65 -0.57 1.79 -9.99
C GLU A 65 0.87 1.68 -10.47
N TYR A 66 1.06 1.51 -11.78
CA TYR A 66 2.38 1.42 -12.38
C TYR A 66 3.20 2.69 -12.15
N LYS A 67 2.59 3.85 -12.32
CA LYS A 67 3.25 5.14 -12.06
C LYS A 67 3.71 5.27 -10.61
N LEU A 68 2.84 4.93 -9.67
CA LEU A 68 3.16 5.00 -8.24
C LEU A 68 4.25 3.99 -7.88
N LYS A 69 4.18 2.79 -8.43
CA LYS A 69 5.18 1.74 -8.21
C LYS A 69 6.58 2.19 -8.59
N LYS A 70 6.71 2.95 -9.67
CA LYS A 70 7.99 3.48 -10.14
C LYS A 70 8.41 4.79 -9.48
N ASN A 71 7.52 5.45 -8.76
CA ASN A 71 7.80 6.74 -8.13
C ASN A 71 8.23 6.55 -6.68
N LEU A 72 9.49 6.23 -6.47
CA LEU A 72 10.05 6.00 -5.13
C LEU A 72 9.91 7.23 -4.25
N LYS A 73 10.12 8.42 -4.80
CA LYS A 73 9.99 9.67 -4.05
C LYS A 73 8.59 9.83 -3.48
N LYS A 74 7.56 9.63 -4.31
CA LYS A 74 6.17 9.75 -3.88
C LYS A 74 5.81 8.70 -2.84
N ARG A 75 6.24 7.45 -3.04
CA ARG A 75 5.99 6.38 -2.07
C ARG A 75 6.63 6.69 -0.72
N ASN A 76 7.84 7.22 -0.72
CA ASN A 76 8.53 7.59 0.52
C ASN A 76 7.84 8.78 1.20
N GLU A 77 7.38 9.77 0.44
CA GLU A 77 6.63 10.90 1.00
C GLU A 77 5.35 10.42 1.70
N LEU A 78 4.58 9.56 1.05
CA LEU A 78 3.35 9.01 1.61
C LEU A 78 3.63 8.17 2.85
N LYS A 79 4.64 7.33 2.80
CA LYS A 79 5.05 6.50 3.93
C LYS A 79 5.48 7.36 5.12
N ASN A 80 6.32 8.34 4.89
CA ASN A 80 6.83 9.22 5.94
C ASN A 80 5.72 10.07 6.56
N TYR A 81 4.79 10.54 5.74
CA TYR A 81 3.63 11.29 6.23
C TYR A 81 2.80 10.42 7.18
N TYR A 82 2.53 9.17 6.80
CA TYR A 82 1.79 8.23 7.63
C TYR A 82 2.50 7.97 8.96
N LEU A 83 3.79 7.71 8.92
CA LEU A 83 4.58 7.40 10.12
C LEU A 83 4.66 8.60 11.06
N THR A 84 4.86 9.80 10.51
CA THR A 84 4.90 11.04 11.29
C THR A 84 3.56 11.30 11.98
N LYS A 85 2.45 11.14 11.25
CA LYS A 85 1.12 11.33 11.78
C LYS A 85 0.80 10.33 12.90
N LYS A 86 1.23 9.08 12.72
CA LYS A 86 1.04 8.03 13.73
C LYS A 86 1.80 8.35 15.01
N ILE A 87 2.99 8.92 14.90
CA ILE A 87 3.80 9.31 16.06
C ILE A 87 3.14 10.46 16.82
N TRP A 88 2.56 11.44 16.10
CA TRP A 88 1.95 12.61 16.72
C TRP A 88 0.55 12.35 17.31
N ASN A 89 -0.10 11.24 16.98
CA ASN A 89 -1.45 10.90 17.44
C ASN A 89 -1.45 9.96 18.64
N TRP A 90 -0.48 10.08 19.47
CA TRP A 90 -0.38 9.27 20.70
C TRP A 90 -1.49 9.62 21.67
#